data_39c0a2b276a00d2892bec259702daad1
#
_entry.id   39c0a2b276a00d2892bec259702daad1
#
_cell.length_a   1.000
_cell.length_b   1.000
_cell.length_c   1.000
_cell.angle_alpha   90.00
_cell.angle_beta   90.00
_cell.angle_gamma   90.00
#
_symmetry.space_group_name_H-M   'P 1'
#
loop_
_entity.id
_entity.type
_entity.pdbx_description
1 polymer ?
#
loop_
_entity_poly.entity_id
_entity_poly.type
_entity_poly.pdbx_seq_one_letter_code
_entity_poly.pdbx_strand_id
1 'polypeptide(L)'
;QQSDQKMLNDVVESLIENTKFDLPKDFLERWIQVSGENPMTPEEAKAEYARSEKGLRYQLIEGKLRAEHNLQVTFDELKAYALEMIKGQMAQFGQLDPSEEELNNIASRIMSNQDEVKRLSEQLNSSKLLDFFKENAKLKIKEVSYDKFIKEAYA
;
A
#
# COMPACT_ATOMS: atom_id res chain seq x y z
N GLN A 1 11.33 -8.70 4.77
CA GLN A 1 9.87 -8.63 4.48
C GLN A 1 9.03 -8.46 5.75
N GLN A 2 9.08 -9.36 6.75
CA GLN A 2 8.27 -9.24 7.98
C GLN A 2 8.65 -8.01 8.81
N SER A 3 9.94 -7.71 8.94
CA SER A 3 10.45 -6.52 9.62
C SER A 3 10.02 -5.23 8.90
N ASP A 4 10.03 -5.23 7.58
CA ASP A 4 9.58 -4.09 6.77
C ASP A 4 8.07 -3.87 6.96
N GLN A 5 7.28 -4.94 7.01
CA GLN A 5 5.84 -4.83 7.26
C GLN A 5 5.53 -4.27 8.65
N LYS A 6 6.27 -4.75 9.67
CA LYS A 6 6.10 -4.19 11.02
C LYS A 6 6.49 -2.72 11.07
N MET A 7 7.62 -2.35 10.48
CA MET A 7 8.04 -0.94 10.40
C MET A 7 6.97 -0.09 9.71
N LEU A 8 6.43 -0.55 8.59
CA LEU A 8 5.37 0.16 7.87
C LEU A 8 4.13 0.36 8.75
N ASN A 9 3.69 -0.68 9.45
CA ASN A 9 2.56 -0.60 10.36
C ASN A 9 2.83 0.40 11.51
N ASP A 10 4.00 0.35 12.14
CA ASP A 10 4.37 1.25 13.23
C ASP A 10 4.44 2.72 12.75
N VAL A 11 4.96 2.97 11.55
CA VAL A 11 4.99 4.32 10.96
C VAL A 11 3.58 4.80 10.64
N VAL A 12 2.73 3.95 10.06
CA VAL A 12 1.33 4.29 9.76
C VAL A 12 0.55 4.63 11.02
N GLU A 13 0.69 3.84 12.09
CA GLU A 13 0.06 4.14 13.36
C GLU A 13 0.54 5.47 13.95
N SER A 14 1.83 5.69 13.96
CA SER A 14 2.42 6.95 14.41
C SER A 14 1.93 8.15 13.60
N LEU A 15 1.80 8.02 12.28
CA LEU A 15 1.27 9.07 11.41
C LEU A 15 -0.19 9.40 11.75
N ILE A 16 -1.04 8.38 11.95
CA ILE A 16 -2.45 8.57 12.31
C ILE A 16 -2.59 9.26 13.67
N GLU A 17 -1.79 8.85 14.65
CA GLU A 17 -1.83 9.41 16.02
C GLU A 17 -1.35 10.85 16.09
N ASN A 18 -0.31 11.19 15.31
CA ASN A 18 0.34 12.49 15.37
C ASN A 18 -0.20 13.50 14.35
N THR A 19 -0.96 13.05 13.33
CA THR A 19 -1.55 13.93 12.32
C THR A 19 -3.02 14.19 12.67
N LYS A 20 -3.27 15.28 13.39
CA LYS A 20 -4.62 15.66 13.81
C LYS A 20 -5.28 16.54 12.76
N PHE A 21 -6.45 16.12 12.32
CA PHE A 21 -7.36 16.89 11.46
C PHE A 21 -8.79 16.37 11.66
N ASP A 22 -9.76 17.24 11.40
CA ASP A 22 -11.16 16.89 11.52
C ASP A 22 -11.68 16.22 10.25
N LEU A 23 -12.40 15.13 10.42
CA LEU A 23 -13.17 14.50 9.35
C LEU A 23 -14.61 15.00 9.44
N PRO A 24 -15.31 15.23 8.30
CA PRO A 24 -16.72 15.61 8.28
C PRO A 24 -17.62 14.41 8.64
N LYS A 25 -17.58 14.02 9.92
CA LYS A 25 -18.20 12.80 10.44
C LYS A 25 -19.66 12.66 10.05
N ASP A 26 -20.48 13.69 10.27
CA ASP A 26 -21.91 13.64 9.97
C ASP A 26 -22.21 13.46 8.48
N PHE A 27 -21.35 13.98 7.61
CA PHE A 27 -21.41 13.76 6.17
C PHE A 27 -21.02 12.33 5.83
N LEU A 28 -19.91 11.83 6.39
CA LEU A 28 -19.41 10.49 6.10
C LEU A 28 -20.38 9.40 6.59
N GLU A 29 -20.96 9.55 7.77
CA GLU A 29 -21.98 8.63 8.27
C GLU A 29 -23.20 8.58 7.34
N ARG A 30 -23.71 9.74 6.89
CA ARG A 30 -24.82 9.80 5.93
C ARG A 30 -24.44 9.22 4.57
N TRP A 31 -23.23 9.48 4.11
CA TRP A 31 -22.73 8.92 2.85
C TRP A 31 -22.62 7.40 2.91
N ILE A 32 -22.07 6.84 3.98
CA ILE A 32 -21.99 5.38 4.21
C ILE A 32 -23.39 4.77 4.22
N GLN A 33 -24.36 5.46 4.84
CA GLN A 33 -25.74 4.98 4.93
C GLN A 33 -26.38 4.75 3.55
N VAL A 34 -26.06 5.58 2.54
CA VAL A 34 -26.75 5.59 1.25
C VAL A 34 -25.89 5.09 0.08
N SER A 35 -24.57 4.94 0.24
CA SER A 35 -23.66 4.63 -0.87
C SER A 35 -23.54 3.15 -1.22
N GLY A 36 -24.00 2.25 -0.35
CA GLY A 36 -24.00 0.80 -0.59
C GLY A 36 -25.16 0.33 -1.48
N GLU A 37 -25.04 -0.88 -2.01
CA GLU A 37 -26.16 -1.51 -2.74
C GLU A 37 -27.42 -1.67 -1.87
N ASN A 38 -27.24 -1.89 -0.56
CA ASN A 38 -28.30 -1.92 0.42
C ASN A 38 -28.12 -0.76 1.41
N PRO A 39 -29.12 0.13 1.54
CA PRO A 39 -29.08 1.19 2.53
C PRO A 39 -28.94 0.64 3.96
N MET A 40 -28.07 1.25 4.74
CA MET A 40 -27.85 0.90 6.15
C MET A 40 -28.74 1.76 7.06
N THR A 41 -29.02 1.26 8.27
CA THR A 41 -29.62 2.09 9.31
C THR A 41 -28.59 3.13 9.80
N PRO A 42 -29.03 4.24 10.44
CA PRO A 42 -28.12 5.22 11.01
C PRO A 42 -27.14 4.62 12.02
N GLU A 43 -27.57 3.64 12.81
CA GLU A 43 -26.76 2.95 13.80
C GLU A 43 -25.69 2.09 13.15
N GLU A 44 -26.03 1.36 12.08
CA GLU A 44 -25.08 0.56 11.31
C GLU A 44 -24.04 1.45 10.61
N ALA A 45 -24.48 2.58 10.03
CA ALA A 45 -23.58 3.53 9.38
C ALA A 45 -22.57 4.17 10.36
N LYS A 46 -23.00 4.48 11.60
CA LYS A 46 -22.11 4.95 12.65
C LYS A 46 -21.08 3.90 13.06
N ALA A 47 -21.52 2.65 13.20
CA ALA A 47 -20.62 1.55 13.54
C ALA A 47 -19.60 1.30 12.42
N GLU A 48 -20.02 1.37 11.17
CA GLU A 48 -19.14 1.23 10.01
C GLU A 48 -18.16 2.41 9.89
N TYR A 49 -18.61 3.64 10.11
CA TYR A 49 -17.72 4.80 10.17
C TYR A 49 -16.64 4.62 11.23
N ALA A 50 -17.01 4.20 12.44
CA ALA A 50 -16.07 3.99 13.55
C ALA A 50 -15.00 2.93 13.22
N ARG A 51 -15.35 1.90 12.45
CA ARG A 51 -14.40 0.88 11.95
C ARG A 51 -13.48 1.43 10.86
N SER A 52 -14.02 2.25 9.99
CA SER A 52 -13.33 2.76 8.79
C SER A 52 -12.52 4.03 9.07
N GLU A 53 -12.79 4.76 10.16
CA GLU A 53 -12.20 6.08 10.43
C GLU A 53 -10.68 6.08 10.38
N LYS A 54 -10.04 5.08 11.01
CA LYS A 54 -8.58 4.94 11.03
C LYS A 54 -8.01 4.77 9.61
N GLY A 55 -8.67 3.95 8.80
CA GLY A 55 -8.30 3.72 7.40
C GLY A 55 -8.49 4.98 6.54
N LEU A 56 -9.60 5.71 6.71
CA LEU A 56 -9.86 6.97 6.01
C LEU A 56 -8.83 8.03 6.35
N ARG A 57 -8.45 8.16 7.63
CA ARG A 57 -7.37 9.07 8.06
C ARG A 57 -6.07 8.73 7.37
N TYR A 58 -5.70 7.45 7.37
CA TYR A 58 -4.47 7.02 6.71
C TYR A 58 -4.49 7.30 5.20
N GLN A 59 -5.58 7.01 4.50
CA GLN A 59 -5.70 7.29 3.06
C GLN A 59 -5.48 8.77 2.73
N LEU A 60 -6.00 9.67 3.56
CA LEU A 60 -5.80 11.11 3.37
C LEU A 60 -4.35 11.55 3.64
N ILE A 61 -3.74 11.01 4.70
CA ILE A 61 -2.32 11.24 5.03
C ILE A 61 -1.43 10.72 3.90
N GLU A 62 -1.66 9.49 3.45
CA GLU A 62 -0.92 8.85 2.37
C GLU A 62 -1.05 9.63 1.05
N GLY A 63 -2.28 10.05 0.70
CA GLY A 63 -2.53 10.86 -0.48
C GLY A 63 -1.75 12.17 -0.47
N LYS A 64 -1.69 12.83 0.69
CA LYS A 64 -0.93 14.07 0.87
C LYS A 64 0.59 13.82 0.78
N LEU A 65 1.10 12.78 1.43
CA LEU A 65 2.51 12.40 1.34
C LEU A 65 2.93 12.12 -0.10
N ARG A 66 2.12 11.38 -0.84
CA ARG A 66 2.39 11.07 -2.26
C ARG A 66 2.44 12.32 -3.12
N ALA A 67 1.53 13.27 -2.89
CA ALA A 67 1.48 14.52 -3.64
C ALA A 67 2.67 15.42 -3.32
N GLU A 68 3.05 15.57 -2.05
CA GLU A 68 4.12 16.47 -1.60
C GLU A 68 5.53 15.94 -1.94
N HIS A 69 5.70 14.61 -1.98
CA HIS A 69 7.01 13.98 -2.20
C HIS A 69 7.15 13.30 -3.57
N ASN A 70 6.23 13.56 -4.51
CA ASN A 70 6.23 12.98 -5.86
C ASN A 70 6.34 11.44 -5.87
N LEU A 71 5.64 10.78 -4.94
CA LEU A 71 5.63 9.33 -4.81
C LEU A 71 4.60 8.64 -5.74
N GLN A 72 4.02 9.39 -6.68
CA GLN A 72 3.08 8.83 -7.65
C GLN A 72 3.80 7.84 -8.58
N VAL A 73 3.12 6.76 -8.91
CA VAL A 73 3.62 5.76 -9.86
C VAL A 73 3.32 6.24 -11.27
N THR A 74 4.37 6.40 -12.08
CA THR A 74 4.24 6.69 -13.51
C THR A 74 4.08 5.39 -14.31
N PHE A 75 3.58 5.51 -15.54
CA PHE A 75 3.44 4.37 -16.45
C PHE A 75 4.79 3.70 -16.75
N ASP A 76 5.84 4.51 -16.94
CA ASP A 76 7.19 3.99 -17.24
C ASP A 76 7.79 3.24 -16.05
N GLU A 77 7.61 3.75 -14.82
CA GLU A 77 8.02 3.05 -13.61
C GLU A 77 7.26 1.73 -13.43
N LEU A 78 5.96 1.73 -13.71
CA LEU A 78 5.14 0.54 -13.61
C LEU A 78 5.57 -0.52 -14.63
N LYS A 79 5.88 -0.10 -15.87
CA LYS A 79 6.40 -0.99 -16.90
C LYS A 79 7.75 -1.56 -16.53
N ALA A 80 8.67 -0.73 -16.02
CA ALA A 80 9.98 -1.17 -15.55
C ALA A 80 9.85 -2.19 -14.40
N TYR A 81 8.97 -1.93 -13.44
CA TYR A 81 8.69 -2.83 -12.33
C TYR A 81 8.12 -4.18 -12.81
N ALA A 82 7.19 -4.16 -13.77
CA ALA A 82 6.64 -5.37 -14.38
C ALA A 82 7.74 -6.20 -15.05
N LEU A 83 8.64 -5.56 -15.81
CA LEU A 83 9.77 -6.23 -16.46
C LEU A 83 10.72 -6.90 -15.46
N GLU A 84 11.08 -6.22 -14.39
CA GLU A 84 11.93 -6.78 -13.32
C GLU A 84 11.25 -7.97 -12.64
N MET A 85 9.95 -7.88 -12.36
CA MET A 85 9.18 -8.98 -11.78
C MET A 85 9.14 -10.20 -12.71
N ILE A 86 8.93 -9.99 -14.02
CA ILE A 86 8.94 -11.05 -15.03
C ILE A 86 10.31 -11.72 -15.08
N LYS A 87 11.41 -10.95 -15.16
CA LYS A 87 12.78 -11.47 -15.12
C LYS A 87 13.03 -12.33 -13.90
N GLY A 88 12.63 -11.86 -12.72
CA GLY A 88 12.75 -12.60 -11.47
C GLY A 88 12.01 -13.94 -11.48
N GLN A 89 10.79 -13.96 -12.01
CA GLN A 89 10.01 -15.18 -12.16
C GLN A 89 10.66 -16.15 -13.17
N MET A 90 11.07 -15.67 -14.33
CA MET A 90 11.71 -16.50 -15.34
C MET A 90 13.01 -17.11 -14.84
N ALA A 91 13.80 -16.36 -14.07
CA ALA A 91 15.02 -16.86 -13.42
C ALA A 91 14.74 -18.01 -12.44
N GLN A 92 13.65 -17.95 -11.68
CA GLN A 92 13.23 -19.03 -10.79
C GLN A 92 12.89 -20.34 -11.53
N PHE A 93 12.45 -20.23 -12.80
CA PHE A 93 12.18 -21.37 -13.67
C PHE A 93 13.39 -21.78 -14.53
N GLY A 94 14.58 -21.23 -14.24
CA GLY A 94 15.83 -21.57 -14.91
C GLY A 94 16.09 -20.82 -16.22
N GLN A 95 15.23 -19.87 -16.59
CA GLN A 95 15.41 -19.01 -17.76
C GLN A 95 16.14 -17.72 -17.34
N LEU A 96 17.47 -17.78 -17.37
CA LEU A 96 18.34 -16.71 -16.83
C LEU A 96 18.52 -15.52 -17.77
N ASP A 97 18.29 -15.70 -19.06
CA ASP A 97 18.52 -14.67 -20.09
C ASP A 97 17.37 -14.64 -21.12
N PRO A 98 16.17 -14.20 -20.72
CA PRO A 98 15.06 -14.03 -21.65
C PRO A 98 15.33 -12.89 -22.63
N SER A 99 14.92 -13.04 -23.89
CA SER A 99 15.07 -11.98 -24.87
C SER A 99 14.22 -10.74 -24.52
N GLU A 100 14.67 -9.56 -24.97
CA GLU A 100 13.89 -8.32 -24.78
C GLU A 100 12.51 -8.39 -25.42
N GLU A 101 12.39 -9.09 -26.53
CA GLU A 101 11.11 -9.28 -27.23
C GLU A 101 10.13 -10.11 -26.39
N GLU A 102 10.57 -11.22 -25.80
CA GLU A 102 9.75 -12.04 -24.89
C GLU A 102 9.31 -11.25 -23.67
N LEU A 103 10.23 -10.52 -23.05
CA LEU A 103 9.93 -9.67 -21.91
C LEU A 103 8.89 -8.60 -22.24
N ASN A 104 9.07 -7.89 -23.35
CA ASN A 104 8.14 -6.85 -23.78
C ASN A 104 6.77 -7.42 -24.16
N ASN A 105 6.70 -8.60 -24.77
CA ASN A 105 5.45 -9.26 -25.10
C ASN A 105 4.67 -9.64 -23.84
N ILE A 106 5.33 -10.22 -22.84
CA ILE A 106 4.71 -10.57 -21.56
C ILE A 106 4.27 -9.30 -20.82
N ALA A 107 5.13 -8.29 -20.73
CA ALA A 107 4.82 -7.01 -20.10
C ALA A 107 3.62 -6.33 -20.76
N SER A 108 3.53 -6.33 -22.08
CA SER A 108 2.40 -5.76 -22.82
C SER A 108 1.08 -6.47 -22.49
N ARG A 109 1.11 -7.79 -22.33
CA ARG A 109 -0.08 -8.56 -21.93
C ARG A 109 -0.52 -8.22 -20.50
N ILE A 110 0.43 -8.12 -19.56
CA ILE A 110 0.16 -7.72 -18.19
C ILE A 110 -0.42 -6.30 -18.15
N MET A 111 0.22 -5.36 -18.88
CA MET A 111 -0.21 -3.96 -18.92
C MET A 111 -1.55 -3.75 -19.65
N SER A 112 -2.02 -4.73 -20.41
CA SER A 112 -3.36 -4.72 -21.03
C SER A 112 -4.46 -5.20 -20.08
N ASN A 113 -4.11 -5.82 -18.95
CA ASN A 113 -5.06 -6.31 -17.97
C ASN A 113 -5.18 -5.29 -16.82
N GLN A 114 -6.35 -4.67 -16.69
CA GLN A 114 -6.59 -3.62 -15.69
C GLN A 114 -6.39 -4.10 -14.25
N ASP A 115 -6.79 -5.32 -13.92
CA ASP A 115 -6.63 -5.87 -12.57
C ASP A 115 -5.16 -6.10 -12.22
N GLU A 116 -4.36 -6.62 -13.18
CA GLU A 116 -2.93 -6.78 -13.02
C GLU A 116 -2.21 -5.42 -12.89
N VAL A 117 -2.56 -4.45 -13.71
CA VAL A 117 -2.05 -3.08 -13.63
C VAL A 117 -2.33 -2.47 -12.28
N LYS A 118 -3.57 -2.62 -11.77
CA LYS A 118 -3.95 -2.12 -10.45
C LYS A 118 -3.13 -2.80 -9.36
N ARG A 119 -3.02 -4.12 -9.37
CA ARG A 119 -2.24 -4.91 -8.41
C ARG A 119 -0.76 -4.49 -8.38
N LEU A 120 -0.13 -4.37 -9.56
CA LEU A 120 1.27 -3.95 -9.68
C LEU A 120 1.47 -2.51 -9.23
N SER A 121 0.53 -1.62 -9.55
CA SER A 121 0.56 -0.23 -9.11
C SER A 121 0.47 -0.12 -7.58
N GLU A 122 -0.39 -0.90 -6.94
CA GLU A 122 -0.49 -0.96 -5.48
C GLU A 122 0.80 -1.48 -4.83
N GLN A 123 1.41 -2.53 -5.40
CA GLN A 123 2.68 -3.06 -4.93
C GLN A 123 3.82 -2.04 -5.06
N LEU A 124 3.93 -1.38 -6.22
CA LEU A 124 4.96 -0.37 -6.46
C LEU A 124 4.76 0.85 -5.57
N ASN A 125 3.52 1.29 -5.37
CA ASN A 125 3.17 2.35 -4.43
C ASN A 125 3.62 2.02 -3.01
N SER A 126 3.34 0.80 -2.55
CA SER A 126 3.74 0.34 -1.21
C SER A 126 5.27 0.28 -1.08
N SER A 127 5.98 -0.15 -2.12
CA SER A 127 7.44 -0.14 -2.13
C SER A 127 8.01 1.28 -2.05
N LYS A 128 7.49 2.21 -2.85
CA LYS A 128 7.93 3.62 -2.83
C LYS A 128 7.70 4.27 -1.46
N LEU A 129 6.56 3.99 -0.82
CA LEU A 129 6.29 4.47 0.54
C LEU A 129 7.23 3.85 1.58
N LEU A 130 7.49 2.56 1.47
CA LEU A 130 8.41 1.86 2.36
C LEU A 130 9.82 2.46 2.29
N ASP A 131 10.33 2.68 1.08
CA ASP A 131 11.65 3.26 0.85
C ASP A 131 11.70 4.71 1.35
N PHE A 132 10.65 5.50 1.08
CA PHE A 132 10.52 6.85 1.60
C PHE A 132 10.56 6.90 3.14
N PHE A 133 9.86 5.99 3.82
CA PHE A 133 9.89 5.93 5.27
C PHE A 133 11.24 5.46 5.81
N LYS A 134 11.91 4.51 5.15
CA LYS A 134 13.27 4.09 5.52
C LYS A 134 14.27 5.24 5.47
N GLU A 135 14.13 6.13 4.49
CA GLU A 135 15.04 7.26 4.29
C GLU A 135 14.72 8.46 5.20
N ASN A 136 13.44 8.71 5.47
CA ASN A 136 12.99 9.96 6.09
C ASN A 136 12.49 9.81 7.53
N ALA A 137 12.06 8.61 7.94
CA ALA A 137 11.59 8.39 9.30
C ALA A 137 12.74 8.20 10.29
N LYS A 138 12.59 8.75 11.52
CA LYS A 138 13.53 8.52 12.62
C LYS A 138 13.27 7.14 13.23
N LEU A 139 13.83 6.11 12.61
CA LEU A 139 13.66 4.72 13.01
C LEU A 139 14.55 4.36 14.20
N LYS A 140 14.00 3.64 15.19
CA LYS A 140 14.75 2.97 16.24
C LYS A 140 14.90 1.52 15.87
N ILE A 141 16.06 1.16 15.33
CA ILE A 141 16.36 -0.22 14.95
C ILE A 141 16.77 -1.00 16.19
N LYS A 142 16.15 -2.17 16.40
CA LYS A 142 16.44 -3.09 17.48
C LYS A 142 16.65 -4.48 16.91
N GLU A 143 17.83 -5.03 17.14
CA GLU A 143 18.11 -6.43 16.79
C GLU A 143 17.49 -7.36 17.83
N VAL A 144 16.72 -8.31 17.35
CA VAL A 144 16.03 -9.31 18.18
C VAL A 144 16.10 -10.69 17.53
N SER A 145 16.00 -11.77 18.32
CA SER A 145 15.85 -13.12 17.75
C SER A 145 14.51 -13.24 17.02
N TYR A 146 14.43 -14.19 16.08
CA TYR A 146 13.19 -14.43 15.32
C TYR A 146 12.01 -14.71 16.22
N ASP A 147 12.16 -15.55 17.25
CA ASP A 147 11.07 -15.88 18.18
C ASP A 147 10.58 -14.66 18.97
N LYS A 148 11.50 -13.76 19.33
CA LYS A 148 11.16 -12.51 20.01
C LYS A 148 10.46 -11.55 19.06
N PHE A 149 10.91 -11.47 17.81
CA PHE A 149 10.27 -10.67 16.78
C PHE A 149 8.81 -11.11 16.56
N ILE A 150 8.57 -12.41 16.42
CA ILE A 150 7.20 -12.95 16.22
C ILE A 150 6.30 -12.59 17.41
N LYS A 151 6.80 -12.70 18.64
CA LYS A 151 6.02 -12.32 19.83
C LYS A 151 5.69 -10.81 19.87
N GLU A 152 6.64 -9.95 19.48
CA GLU A 152 6.44 -8.49 19.50
C GLU A 152 5.60 -8.00 18.29
N ALA A 153 5.62 -8.70 17.17
CA ALA A 153 4.92 -8.29 15.95
C ALA A 153 3.46 -8.75 15.85
N TYR A 154 3.11 -9.83 16.58
CA TYR A 154 1.79 -10.46 16.52
C TYR A 154 1.12 -10.58 17.92
N ALA A 155 1.57 -9.80 18.91
CA ALA A 155 0.99 -9.76 20.24
C ALA A 155 -0.31 -8.95 20.34
#